data_f2eef2b32710ec16073e1587fe792fc2
#
_entry.id   f2eef2b32710ec16073e1587fe792fc2
#
_cell.length_a   1.000
_cell.length_b   1.000
_cell.length_c   1.000
_cell.angle_alpha   90.00
_cell.angle_beta   90.00
_cell.angle_gamma   90.00
#
_symmetry.space_group_name_H-M   'P 1'
#
loop_
_entity.id
_entity.type
_entity.pdbx_description
1 polymer ?
#
loop_
_entity_poly.entity_id
_entity_poly.type
_entity_poly.pdbx_seq_one_letter_code
_entity_poly.pdbx_strand_id
1 'polypeptide(L)'
;MDILKKVRKIEIKTRGLSNHIFSGQYHSAFKGRGMAFSEVREYQPGDDVRTIDWNVTARFNTPFIKVFEEERELTVMLLVDMSASENFGTQGQFKSDLITELCAVLAFSAIQNSDNIGVIFFTDIIEKFIPPKKGKQHILRIIRELVDRKSVV
;
A
#
# COMPACT_ATOMS: atom_id res chain seq x y z
N MET A 1 -0.41 -27.22 -11.82
CA MET A 1 0.61 -26.53 -10.99
C MET A 1 -0.15 -25.82 -9.86
N ASP A 2 0.22 -26.10 -8.62
CA ASP A 2 -0.58 -25.72 -7.45
C ASP A 2 -0.62 -24.19 -7.30
N ILE A 3 -1.82 -23.61 -7.25
CA ILE A 3 -2.08 -22.15 -7.13
C ILE A 3 -1.33 -21.57 -5.92
N LEU A 4 -1.31 -22.31 -4.82
CA LEU A 4 -0.60 -21.90 -3.62
C LEU A 4 0.92 -21.73 -3.85
N LYS A 5 1.51 -22.58 -4.68
CA LYS A 5 2.94 -22.46 -5.06
C LYS A 5 3.19 -21.23 -5.92
N LYS A 6 2.26 -20.90 -6.85
CA LYS A 6 2.36 -19.70 -7.67
C LYS A 6 2.23 -18.44 -6.79
N VAL A 7 1.23 -18.37 -5.91
CA VAL A 7 1.03 -17.25 -4.97
C VAL A 7 2.26 -17.05 -4.10
N ARG A 8 2.84 -18.11 -3.55
CA ARG A 8 4.02 -18.03 -2.70
C ARG A 8 5.27 -17.57 -3.46
N LYS A 9 5.44 -18.01 -4.71
CA LYS A 9 6.53 -17.54 -5.58
C LYS A 9 6.42 -16.05 -5.87
N ILE A 10 5.22 -15.58 -6.17
CA ILE A 10 4.92 -14.15 -6.36
C ILE A 10 5.18 -13.38 -5.07
N GLU A 11 4.71 -13.85 -3.91
CA GLU A 11 4.96 -13.20 -2.62
C GLU A 11 6.47 -13.01 -2.36
N ILE A 12 7.29 -14.03 -2.58
CA ILE A 12 8.73 -13.96 -2.34
C ILE A 12 9.40 -12.97 -3.30
N LYS A 13 9.06 -13.02 -4.60
CA LYS A 13 9.63 -12.15 -5.63
C LYS A 13 9.27 -10.68 -5.40
N THR A 14 8.02 -10.40 -5.06
CA THR A 14 7.52 -9.04 -4.94
C THR A 14 7.90 -8.36 -3.62
N ARG A 15 8.11 -9.11 -2.54
CA ARG A 15 8.62 -8.55 -1.28
C ARG A 15 9.96 -7.84 -1.43
N GLY A 16 10.89 -8.40 -2.18
CA GLY A 16 12.18 -7.78 -2.46
C GLY A 16 12.04 -6.49 -3.28
N LEU A 17 11.20 -6.52 -4.31
CA LEU A 17 10.96 -5.39 -5.21
C LEU A 17 10.24 -4.23 -4.49
N SER A 18 9.25 -4.52 -3.66
CA SER A 18 8.49 -3.48 -2.95
C SER A 18 9.37 -2.72 -1.96
N ASN A 19 10.30 -3.40 -1.29
CA ASN A 19 11.27 -2.76 -0.40
C ASN A 19 12.21 -1.77 -1.14
N HIS A 20 12.57 -2.07 -2.38
CA HIS A 20 13.47 -1.22 -3.16
C HIS A 20 12.77 -0.04 -3.86
N ILE A 21 11.57 -0.24 -4.35
CA ILE A 21 10.88 0.76 -5.19
C ILE A 21 10.16 1.82 -4.34
N PHE A 22 9.62 1.44 -3.19
CA PHE A 22 8.71 2.31 -2.44
C PHE A 22 9.23 2.84 -1.10
N SER A 23 10.39 2.38 -0.62
CA SER A 23 10.92 2.82 0.69
C SER A 23 11.38 4.28 0.74
N GLY A 24 11.54 4.94 -0.39
CA GLY A 24 12.11 6.30 -0.45
C GLY A 24 11.14 7.43 -0.81
N GLN A 25 10.05 7.17 -1.48
CA GLN A 25 9.24 8.25 -2.09
C GLN A 25 7.80 8.40 -1.54
N TYR A 26 7.30 7.41 -0.82
CA TYR A 26 5.90 7.42 -0.37
C TYR A 26 5.63 8.28 0.86
N HIS A 27 6.65 8.54 1.67
CA HIS A 27 6.51 9.30 2.93
C HIS A 27 6.24 10.80 2.76
N SER A 28 6.46 11.38 1.59
CA SER A 28 6.44 12.85 1.45
C SER A 28 5.15 13.44 0.90
N ALA A 29 4.25 12.64 0.31
CA ALA A 29 3.16 13.20 -0.49
C ALA A 29 1.82 13.38 0.22
N PHE A 30 1.55 12.64 1.31
CA PHE A 30 0.23 12.64 1.93
C PHE A 30 0.30 12.63 3.46
N LYS A 31 -0.02 13.75 4.09
CA LYS A 31 -0.18 13.92 5.54
C LYS A 31 -1.67 13.96 5.90
N GLY A 32 -2.14 13.19 6.88
CA GLY A 32 -3.50 13.26 7.34
C GLY A 32 -3.89 12.38 8.53
N ARG A 33 -4.95 12.69 9.18
CA ARG A 33 -5.56 12.36 10.48
C ARG A 33 -5.18 11.06 11.21
N GLY A 34 -4.00 11.00 11.72
CA GLY A 34 -3.53 10.19 12.84
C GLY A 34 -2.29 10.92 13.34
N MET A 35 -2.27 11.33 14.59
CA MET A 35 -1.12 12.09 15.10
C MET A 35 -0.09 11.12 15.64
N ALA A 36 0.95 10.79 14.84
CA ALA A 36 2.14 10.15 15.35
C ALA A 36 3.12 11.22 15.87
N PHE A 37 3.69 10.96 17.03
CA PHE A 37 4.80 11.78 17.55
C PHE A 37 5.98 11.69 16.57
N SER A 38 6.42 12.82 16.03
CA SER A 38 7.53 12.89 15.09
C SER A 38 8.82 13.31 15.80
N GLU A 39 8.81 14.50 16.36
CA GLU A 39 10.01 15.08 16.99
C GLU A 39 9.67 16.12 18.04
N VAL A 40 10.70 16.54 18.81
CA VAL A 40 10.65 17.69 19.70
C VAL A 40 11.55 18.77 19.10
N ARG A 41 11.01 19.97 18.91
CA ARG A 41 11.78 21.14 18.47
C ARG A 41 11.56 22.33 19.40
N GLU A 42 12.43 23.32 19.31
CA GLU A 42 12.23 24.57 20.02
C GLU A 42 10.96 25.29 19.58
N TYR A 43 10.27 25.89 20.55
CA TYR A 43 9.09 26.70 20.31
C TYR A 43 9.44 27.92 19.46
N GLN A 44 8.61 28.20 18.47
CA GLN A 44 8.69 29.41 17.66
C GLN A 44 7.43 30.25 17.85
N PRO A 45 7.53 31.59 17.80
CA PRO A 45 6.35 32.46 17.87
C PRO A 45 5.32 32.07 16.80
N GLY A 46 4.11 31.72 17.25
CA GLY A 46 3.02 31.23 16.40
C GLY A 46 2.69 29.74 16.58
N ASP A 47 3.52 28.99 17.28
CA ASP A 47 3.20 27.60 17.64
C ASP A 47 2.11 27.53 18.72
N ASP A 48 1.35 26.42 18.71
CA ASP A 48 0.33 26.17 19.72
C ASP A 48 0.98 25.82 21.07
N VAL A 49 0.75 26.69 22.06
CA VAL A 49 1.26 26.50 23.44
C VAL A 49 0.80 25.21 24.10
N ARG A 50 -0.28 24.58 23.61
CA ARG A 50 -0.78 23.29 24.11
C ARG A 50 0.13 22.13 23.74
N THR A 51 0.99 22.30 22.76
CA THR A 51 1.94 21.27 22.30
C THR A 51 3.27 21.33 23.05
N ILE A 52 3.45 22.27 24.00
CA ILE A 52 4.67 22.38 24.78
C ILE A 52 4.91 21.11 25.59
N ASP A 53 6.11 20.55 25.45
CA ASP A 53 6.60 19.47 26.30
C ASP A 53 7.28 20.04 27.54
N TRP A 54 6.55 20.10 28.63
CA TRP A 54 7.07 20.65 29.89
C TRP A 54 8.22 19.84 30.47
N ASN A 55 8.32 18.54 30.22
CA ASN A 55 9.42 17.70 30.70
C ASN A 55 10.73 18.04 30.00
N VAL A 56 10.70 18.23 28.68
CA VAL A 56 11.86 18.64 27.91
C VAL A 56 12.22 20.08 28.20
N THR A 57 11.24 20.98 28.22
CA THR A 57 11.40 22.40 28.56
C THR A 57 12.10 22.57 29.91
N ALA A 58 11.71 21.80 30.92
CA ALA A 58 12.33 21.87 32.26
C ALA A 58 13.83 21.47 32.29
N ARG A 59 14.27 20.65 31.33
CA ARG A 59 15.67 20.21 31.24
C ARG A 59 16.57 21.22 30.53
N PHE A 60 16.02 21.91 29.54
CA PHE A 60 16.81 22.80 28.68
C PHE A 60 16.59 24.30 28.94
N ASN A 61 15.70 24.67 29.85
CA ASN A 61 15.31 26.06 30.15
C ASN A 61 14.83 26.88 28.96
N THR A 62 14.50 26.26 27.86
CA THR A 62 13.90 26.84 26.67
C THR A 62 12.63 26.07 26.32
N PRO A 63 11.55 26.72 25.88
CA PRO A 63 10.31 25.99 25.57
C PRO A 63 10.49 25.10 24.35
N PHE A 64 10.14 23.82 24.50
CA PHE A 64 10.10 22.81 23.43
C PHE A 64 8.68 22.38 23.19
N ILE A 65 8.34 22.15 21.93
CA ILE A 65 7.06 21.64 21.50
C ILE A 65 7.18 20.22 20.94
N LYS A 66 6.10 19.43 21.11
CA LYS A 66 5.91 18.15 20.42
C LYS A 66 5.38 18.42 19.04
N VAL A 67 6.12 18.04 18.02
CA VAL A 67 5.65 18.03 16.65
C VAL A 67 5.01 16.69 16.37
N PHE A 68 3.78 16.71 15.92
CA PHE A 68 3.05 15.53 15.52
C PHE A 68 2.95 15.52 14.00
N GLU A 69 3.34 14.41 13.39
CA GLU A 69 3.05 14.15 11.99
C GLU A 69 1.74 13.39 11.87
N GLU A 70 0.92 13.85 10.94
CA GLU A 70 -0.35 13.21 10.65
C GLU A 70 -0.11 12.02 9.72
N GLU A 71 -0.19 10.78 10.23
CA GLU A 71 -0.17 9.58 9.38
C GLU A 71 -1.53 9.40 8.70
N ARG A 72 -1.57 9.48 7.37
CA ARG A 72 -2.76 9.11 6.57
C ARG A 72 -2.64 7.69 6.09
N GLU A 73 -3.66 6.92 6.45
CA GLU A 73 -3.94 5.67 5.77
C GLU A 73 -4.50 5.97 4.38
N LEU A 74 -3.78 5.57 3.36
CA LEU A 74 -4.29 5.64 1.99
C LEU A 74 -5.20 4.46 1.69
N THR A 75 -6.12 4.68 0.77
CA THR A 75 -6.91 3.60 0.18
C THR A 75 -6.50 3.45 -1.28
N VAL A 76 -5.85 2.34 -1.59
CA VAL A 76 -5.41 1.98 -2.93
C VAL A 76 -6.48 1.09 -3.57
N MET A 77 -7.03 1.51 -4.70
CA MET A 77 -7.95 0.70 -5.49
C MET A 77 -7.27 0.29 -6.80
N LEU A 78 -7.05 -1.01 -6.97
CA LEU A 78 -6.55 -1.58 -8.22
C LEU A 78 -7.73 -1.83 -9.16
N LEU A 79 -7.66 -1.28 -10.36
CA LEU A 79 -8.60 -1.55 -11.44
C LEU A 79 -7.90 -2.49 -12.43
N VAL A 80 -8.42 -3.70 -12.55
CA VAL A 80 -7.84 -4.76 -13.38
C VAL A 80 -8.80 -5.06 -14.51
N ASP A 81 -8.39 -4.69 -15.73
CA ASP A 81 -9.08 -5.05 -16.95
C ASP A 81 -8.88 -6.55 -17.23
N MET A 82 -9.97 -7.26 -17.44
CA MET A 82 -10.00 -8.69 -17.73
C MET A 82 -10.58 -8.96 -19.15
N SER A 83 -10.61 -7.94 -20.00
CA SER A 83 -11.14 -8.08 -21.35
C SER A 83 -10.33 -9.07 -22.19
N ALA A 84 -11.00 -9.71 -23.17
CA ALA A 84 -10.37 -10.70 -24.04
C ALA A 84 -9.21 -10.16 -24.90
N SER A 85 -9.07 -8.83 -25.02
CA SER A 85 -7.93 -8.19 -25.69
C SER A 85 -6.60 -8.44 -25.01
N GLU A 86 -6.60 -8.89 -23.75
CA GLU A 86 -5.42 -9.32 -23.01
C GLU A 86 -4.86 -10.66 -23.52
N ASN A 87 -5.67 -11.46 -24.23
CA ASN A 87 -5.32 -12.79 -24.72
C ASN A 87 -4.79 -12.77 -26.17
N PHE A 88 -4.70 -11.61 -26.83
CA PHE A 88 -4.21 -11.48 -28.20
C PHE A 88 -2.68 -11.53 -28.25
N GLY A 89 -2.14 -12.64 -28.80
CA GLY A 89 -0.75 -12.82 -29.17
C GLY A 89 -0.12 -14.08 -28.54
N THR A 90 0.91 -14.60 -29.16
CA THR A 90 1.77 -15.68 -28.65
C THR A 90 2.46 -15.35 -27.30
N GLN A 91 2.23 -14.16 -26.78
CA GLN A 91 2.73 -13.65 -25.50
C GLN A 91 1.61 -13.41 -24.46
N GLY A 92 0.37 -13.85 -24.70
CA GLY A 92 -0.77 -13.59 -23.81
C GLY A 92 -0.55 -14.05 -22.36
N GLN A 93 0.14 -15.17 -22.16
CA GLN A 93 0.53 -15.62 -20.82
C GLN A 93 1.50 -14.66 -20.13
N PHE A 94 2.36 -14.00 -20.90
CA PHE A 94 3.35 -13.07 -20.36
C PHE A 94 2.71 -11.79 -19.83
N LYS A 95 1.69 -11.25 -20.55
CA LYS A 95 0.99 -10.03 -20.16
C LYS A 95 0.19 -10.22 -18.86
N SER A 96 -0.58 -11.29 -18.78
CA SER A 96 -1.36 -11.59 -17.58
C SER A 96 -0.47 -11.91 -16.36
N ASP A 97 0.70 -12.51 -16.56
CA ASP A 97 1.68 -12.76 -15.48
C ASP A 97 2.28 -11.43 -15.00
N LEU A 98 2.62 -10.53 -15.90
CA LEU A 98 3.12 -9.20 -15.58
C LEU A 98 2.09 -8.38 -14.78
N ILE A 99 0.83 -8.38 -15.19
CA ILE A 99 -0.25 -7.69 -14.47
C ILE A 99 -0.37 -8.24 -13.04
N THR A 100 -0.33 -9.56 -12.87
CA THR A 100 -0.40 -10.18 -11.54
C THR A 100 0.80 -9.79 -10.68
N GLU A 101 2.01 -9.78 -11.25
CA GLU A 101 3.22 -9.35 -10.52
C GLU A 101 3.13 -7.88 -10.12
N LEU A 102 2.69 -6.99 -11.01
CA LEU A 102 2.50 -5.57 -10.70
C LEU A 102 1.45 -5.36 -9.60
N CYS A 103 0.30 -5.99 -9.72
CA CYS A 103 -0.74 -5.91 -8.70
C CYS A 103 -0.23 -6.44 -7.34
N ALA A 104 0.55 -7.52 -7.34
CA ALA A 104 1.14 -8.06 -6.12
C ALA A 104 2.18 -7.11 -5.49
N VAL A 105 3.04 -6.47 -6.31
CA VAL A 105 4.01 -5.47 -5.82
C VAL A 105 3.30 -4.30 -5.16
N LEU A 106 2.29 -3.74 -5.81
CA LEU A 106 1.49 -2.63 -5.28
C LEU A 106 0.76 -3.03 -4.00
N ALA A 107 0.19 -4.24 -3.97
CA ALA A 107 -0.51 -4.76 -2.81
C ALA A 107 0.42 -4.97 -1.61
N PHE A 108 1.62 -5.49 -1.81
CA PHE A 108 2.60 -5.64 -0.73
C PHE A 108 3.17 -4.30 -0.28
N SER A 109 3.32 -3.32 -1.18
CA SER A 109 3.69 -1.96 -0.82
C SER A 109 2.65 -1.29 0.08
N ALA A 110 1.36 -1.46 -0.23
CA ALA A 110 0.28 -0.95 0.61
C ALA A 110 0.31 -1.54 2.04
N ILE A 111 0.67 -2.84 2.21
CA ILE A 111 0.85 -3.41 3.56
C ILE A 111 1.95 -2.69 4.33
N GLN A 112 3.09 -2.47 3.71
CA GLN A 112 4.25 -1.88 4.39
C GLN A 112 3.94 -0.48 4.91
N ASN A 113 3.09 0.25 4.17
CA ASN A 113 2.63 1.58 4.56
C ASN A 113 1.37 1.57 5.44
N SER A 114 0.89 0.39 5.86
CA SER A 114 -0.35 0.24 6.63
C SER A 114 -1.60 0.79 5.91
N ASP A 115 -1.57 0.83 4.58
CA ASP A 115 -2.65 1.32 3.74
C ASP A 115 -3.75 0.26 3.52
N ASN A 116 -4.94 0.72 3.12
CA ASN A 116 -6.02 -0.15 2.69
C ASN A 116 -5.88 -0.45 1.20
N ILE A 117 -6.13 -1.69 0.80
CA ILE A 117 -6.11 -2.08 -0.62
C ILE A 117 -7.38 -2.83 -1.01
N GLY A 118 -7.96 -2.45 -2.15
CA GLY A 118 -9.07 -3.13 -2.79
C GLY A 118 -8.80 -3.36 -4.27
N VAL A 119 -9.63 -4.18 -4.91
CA VAL A 119 -9.52 -4.51 -6.34
C VAL A 119 -10.89 -4.53 -6.98
N ILE A 120 -10.96 -3.99 -8.20
CA ILE A 120 -12.10 -4.11 -9.09
C ILE A 120 -11.63 -4.86 -10.33
N PHE A 121 -12.22 -6.02 -10.60
CA PHE A 121 -12.07 -6.74 -11.85
C PHE A 121 -13.22 -6.34 -12.77
N PHE A 122 -12.91 -5.93 -13.97
CA PHE A 122 -13.92 -5.50 -14.94
C PHE A 122 -13.59 -5.96 -16.37
N THR A 123 -14.63 -6.12 -17.13
CA THR A 123 -14.64 -6.22 -18.58
C THR A 123 -15.53 -5.09 -19.11
N ASP A 124 -16.57 -5.39 -19.86
CA ASP A 124 -17.65 -4.44 -20.18
C ASP A 124 -18.51 -4.13 -18.95
N ILE A 125 -18.44 -4.99 -17.94
CA ILE A 125 -19.15 -4.88 -16.67
C ILE A 125 -18.16 -5.10 -15.50
N ILE A 126 -18.56 -4.68 -14.30
CA ILE A 126 -17.83 -5.02 -13.07
C ILE A 126 -18.11 -6.49 -12.75
N GLU A 127 -17.10 -7.33 -12.92
CA GLU A 127 -17.22 -8.76 -12.64
C GLU A 127 -17.05 -9.09 -11.16
N LYS A 128 -16.13 -8.40 -10.49
CA LYS A 128 -15.91 -8.61 -9.07
C LYS A 128 -15.33 -7.37 -8.40
N PHE A 129 -15.88 -7.06 -7.24
CA PHE A 129 -15.40 -6.02 -6.35
C PHE A 129 -14.88 -6.64 -5.05
N ILE A 130 -13.64 -6.36 -4.70
CA ILE A 130 -13.03 -6.71 -3.42
C ILE A 130 -12.83 -5.39 -2.66
N PRO A 131 -13.59 -5.16 -1.58
CA PRO A 131 -13.53 -3.91 -0.84
C PRO A 131 -12.15 -3.69 -0.22
N PRO A 132 -11.72 -2.42 -0.07
CA PRO A 132 -10.44 -2.11 0.50
C PRO A 132 -10.38 -2.52 1.98
N LYS A 133 -9.35 -3.29 2.32
CA LYS A 133 -9.04 -3.72 3.69
C LYS A 133 -7.53 -3.81 3.89
N LYS A 134 -7.11 -3.82 5.15
CA LYS A 134 -5.73 -4.04 5.55
C LYS A 134 -5.43 -5.52 5.78
N GLY A 135 -4.15 -5.80 5.78
CA GLY A 135 -3.60 -7.04 6.30
C GLY A 135 -3.21 -8.06 5.24
N LYS A 136 -2.25 -8.88 5.63
CA LYS A 136 -1.61 -9.88 4.76
C LYS A 136 -2.60 -10.89 4.17
N GLN A 137 -3.57 -11.34 4.97
CA GLN A 137 -4.57 -12.33 4.51
C GLN A 137 -5.45 -11.76 3.40
N HIS A 138 -5.78 -10.47 3.48
CA HIS A 138 -6.58 -9.81 2.46
C HIS A 138 -5.83 -9.72 1.13
N ILE A 139 -4.54 -9.41 1.17
CA ILE A 139 -3.71 -9.36 -0.04
C ILE A 139 -3.51 -10.75 -0.65
N LEU A 140 -3.27 -11.77 0.16
CA LEU A 140 -3.19 -13.14 -0.35
C LEU A 140 -4.50 -13.57 -1.02
N ARG A 141 -5.65 -13.10 -0.53
CA ARG A 141 -6.94 -13.29 -1.20
C ARG A 141 -6.98 -12.59 -2.57
N ILE A 142 -6.53 -11.34 -2.64
CA ILE A 142 -6.47 -10.59 -3.90
C ILE A 142 -5.56 -11.31 -4.92
N ILE A 143 -4.37 -11.73 -4.50
CA ILE A 143 -3.43 -12.43 -5.37
C ILE A 143 -4.01 -13.78 -5.83
N ARG A 144 -4.70 -14.50 -4.95
CA ARG A 144 -5.39 -15.75 -5.33
C ARG A 144 -6.42 -15.49 -6.42
N GLU A 145 -7.28 -14.49 -6.27
CA GLU A 145 -8.28 -14.13 -7.28
C GLU A 145 -7.64 -13.74 -8.63
N LEU A 146 -6.53 -13.01 -8.59
CA LEU A 146 -5.76 -12.67 -9.80
C LEU A 146 -5.22 -13.92 -10.51
N VAL A 147 -4.76 -14.92 -9.75
CA VAL A 147 -4.22 -16.17 -10.30
C VAL A 147 -5.34 -17.13 -10.75
N ASP A 148 -6.43 -17.24 -9.99
CA ASP A 148 -7.56 -18.14 -10.30
C ASP A 148 -8.25 -17.72 -11.59
N ARG A 149 -8.48 -16.42 -11.80
CA ARG A 149 -9.13 -15.89 -13.00
C ARG A 149 -8.32 -16.10 -14.27
N LYS A 150 -7.01 -16.25 -14.19
CA LYS A 150 -6.16 -16.67 -15.29
C LYS A 150 -6.38 -18.11 -15.73
N SER A 151 -6.92 -18.96 -14.86
CA SER A 151 -7.10 -20.39 -15.13
C SER A 151 -8.43 -20.70 -15.82
N VAL A 152 -9.29 -19.72 -16.00
CA VAL A 152 -10.68 -19.88 -16.50
C VAL A 152 -10.81 -19.45 -17.96
N VAL A 153 -9.69 -19.11 -18.62
CA VAL A 153 -9.67 -18.75 -20.07
C VAL A 153 -8.93 -19.84 -20.83
#